data_457ede47e15967b69bf2009289b8461a
#
_entry.id   457ede47e15967b69bf2009289b8461a
#
_cell.length_a   1.000
_cell.length_b   1.000
_cell.length_c   1.000
_cell.angle_alpha   90.00
_cell.angle_beta   90.00
_cell.angle_gamma   90.00
#
_symmetry.space_group_name_H-M   'P 1'
#
loop_
_entity.id
_entity.type
_entity.pdbx_description
1 polymer ?
#
loop_
_entity_poly.entity_id
_entity_poly.type
_entity_poly.pdbx_seq_one_letter_code
_entity_poly.pdbx_strand_id
1 'polypeptide(L)'
;MKPFLVAVVALSLTTSAAVTQIRLKPDSTTSLLIAAAKSGDEAGVRRLLGSSTVRLPSTPLRPGKADTTDVNAAGPDGATALYWAARGDYIAIVRLLLGAGARVDAADRYGITPLALGAVNGSAPVISALLGAGADAKGRVGDGETVLMAAARTGRADAVKLLLDRGADPNAREPWQGETAVMWAAGENHPEVVRLLASRHADLDAHSNVLEFPKVKVDLATMVTTALPHGGLTALMFAARQGASEGARALIDAGAPTNSTDPDGTTALNIAIINAHFDTAAVLIEKGADLNAADAAGMTPLYAAVDMKHQEPMINRPLQKATGRLSAQDVISLLLANGANANLTLKTPLLMRQHSTGDASLGEGATPLMRAAKVTDVDLMKELLEHGANPNLVLKNGTTVLMNVAARGGRPAPSEETTVSVIAMLIEHGADVRVANGSGQTPLHLAIGRGDRIVRYLAEHGAPLDAKDSTGRTPLDIAIGVAGTAAPGRAGRGGRGGPGGPGGPGGQPQVYESTAALLKELSTSQVTGNK
;
A
#
# COMPACT_ATOMS: atom_id res chain seq x y z
N MET A 1 -3.32 -2.79 7.65
CA MET A 1 -2.64 -3.84 8.46
C MET A 1 -2.76 -3.40 9.91
N LYS A 2 -3.12 -4.30 10.81
CA LYS A 2 -3.29 -4.00 12.24
C LYS A 2 -1.98 -3.45 12.82
N PRO A 3 -2.01 -2.59 13.86
CA PRO A 3 -0.81 -2.08 14.51
C PRO A 3 0.03 -3.24 15.03
N PHE A 4 1.34 -3.14 14.90
CA PHE A 4 2.30 -4.04 15.52
C PHE A 4 2.11 -3.97 17.03
N LEU A 5 1.31 -4.90 17.56
CA LEU A 5 1.25 -5.18 18.98
C LEU A 5 2.52 -5.97 19.29
N VAL A 6 3.43 -5.37 20.04
CA VAL A 6 4.57 -6.10 20.62
C VAL A 6 3.97 -7.16 21.53
N ALA A 7 3.89 -8.39 21.05
CA ALA A 7 3.52 -9.55 21.85
C ALA A 7 4.70 -9.86 22.79
N VAL A 8 4.55 -9.51 24.06
CA VAL A 8 5.35 -10.09 25.12
C VAL A 8 4.96 -11.56 25.23
N VAL A 9 5.78 -12.43 24.68
CA VAL A 9 5.67 -13.88 24.88
C VAL A 9 5.98 -14.19 26.33
N ALA A 10 4.95 -14.45 27.12
CA ALA A 10 5.09 -15.06 28.43
C ALA A 10 5.41 -16.55 28.23
N LEU A 11 6.68 -16.89 28.29
CA LEU A 11 7.13 -18.28 28.35
C LEU A 11 6.97 -18.77 29.81
N SER A 12 5.92 -19.52 30.06
CA SER A 12 5.75 -20.27 31.32
C SER A 12 6.67 -21.48 31.30
N LEU A 13 7.84 -21.35 31.93
CA LEU A 13 8.67 -22.49 32.31
C LEU A 13 8.51 -22.72 33.81
N THR A 14 7.70 -23.71 34.16
CA THR A 14 7.70 -24.33 35.46
C THR A 14 8.94 -25.21 35.59
N THR A 15 10.00 -24.69 36.17
CA THR A 15 11.03 -25.50 36.81
C THR A 15 11.26 -24.96 38.20
N SER A 16 10.88 -25.76 39.17
CA SER A 16 11.23 -25.62 40.58
C SER A 16 12.75 -25.65 40.72
N ALA A 17 13.34 -24.46 40.86
CA ALA A 17 14.66 -24.31 41.42
C ALA A 17 14.62 -23.14 42.38
N ALA A 18 15.06 -23.36 43.62
CA ALA A 18 15.13 -22.40 44.69
C ALA A 18 15.91 -21.15 44.21
N VAL A 19 15.19 -20.16 43.69
CA VAL A 19 15.72 -18.81 43.52
C VAL A 19 15.84 -18.23 44.92
N THR A 20 17.05 -18.21 45.46
CA THR A 20 17.43 -17.38 46.60
C THR A 20 16.96 -15.96 46.27
N GLN A 21 15.82 -15.56 46.82
CA GLN A 21 15.39 -14.17 46.80
C GLN A 21 16.49 -13.37 47.49
N ILE A 22 17.35 -12.73 46.68
CA ILE A 22 18.11 -11.59 47.15
C ILE A 22 17.03 -10.53 47.49
N ARG A 23 16.59 -10.53 48.75
CA ARG A 23 15.88 -9.42 49.35
C ARG A 23 16.84 -8.23 49.28
N LEU A 24 16.80 -7.49 48.19
CA LEU A 24 17.30 -6.12 48.21
C LEU A 24 16.52 -5.42 49.33
N LYS A 25 17.20 -5.02 50.37
CA LYS A 25 16.64 -4.17 51.43
C LYS A 25 16.05 -2.95 50.74
N PRO A 26 14.75 -2.68 50.84
CA PRO A 26 14.15 -1.47 50.30
C PRO A 26 14.27 -0.34 51.34
N ASP A 27 15.49 0.05 51.69
CA ASP A 27 15.72 1.00 52.80
C ASP A 27 16.62 2.16 52.38
N SER A 28 16.39 2.70 51.17
CA SER A 28 16.76 4.09 50.93
C SER A 28 15.49 4.89 50.65
N THR A 29 15.34 6.04 51.26
CA THR A 29 14.29 7.03 50.95
C THR A 29 14.18 7.30 49.47
N THR A 30 15.26 7.14 48.74
CA THR A 30 15.39 7.17 47.29
C THR A 30 14.56 6.09 46.59
N SER A 31 14.62 4.82 47.02
CA SER A 31 13.80 3.74 46.41
C SER A 31 12.31 3.98 46.64
N LEU A 32 11.97 4.57 47.81
CA LEU A 32 10.60 4.95 48.14
C LEU A 32 10.11 6.11 47.29
N LEU A 33 10.97 7.10 46.96
CA LEU A 33 10.63 8.23 46.11
C LEU A 33 10.35 7.76 44.67
N ILE A 34 11.19 6.89 44.13
CA ILE A 34 10.98 6.29 42.80
C ILE A 34 9.68 5.47 42.77
N ALA A 35 9.42 4.67 43.82
CA ALA A 35 8.21 3.87 43.93
C ALA A 35 6.95 4.73 44.03
N ALA A 36 6.97 5.79 44.84
CA ALA A 36 5.87 6.74 44.95
C ALA A 36 5.61 7.48 43.64
N ALA A 37 6.66 7.94 42.94
CA ALA A 37 6.54 8.58 41.65
C ALA A 37 5.99 7.62 40.57
N LYS A 38 6.41 6.36 40.60
CA LYS A 38 5.96 5.31 39.67
C LYS A 38 4.48 4.95 39.87
N SER A 39 4.00 4.97 41.11
CA SER A 39 2.61 4.65 41.46
C SER A 39 1.66 5.86 41.38
N GLY A 40 2.19 7.07 41.16
CA GLY A 40 1.38 8.30 41.16
C GLY A 40 1.00 8.77 42.57
N ASP A 41 1.70 8.31 43.62
CA ASP A 41 1.45 8.71 45.04
C ASP A 41 2.03 10.11 45.31
N GLU A 42 1.26 11.14 44.93
CA GLU A 42 1.63 12.54 45.16
C GLU A 42 1.87 12.84 46.65
N ALA A 43 1.01 12.33 47.53
CA ALA A 43 1.14 12.55 48.97
C ALA A 43 2.43 11.92 49.52
N GLY A 44 2.78 10.72 49.06
CA GLY A 44 4.04 10.04 49.36
C GLY A 44 5.25 10.83 48.89
N VAL A 45 5.23 11.31 47.64
CA VAL A 45 6.30 12.15 47.07
C VAL A 45 6.46 13.43 47.90
N ARG A 46 5.35 14.16 48.19
CA ARG A 46 5.37 15.38 48.98
C ARG A 46 5.95 15.17 50.39
N ARG A 47 5.55 14.08 51.01
CA ARG A 47 6.07 13.69 52.35
C ARG A 47 7.57 13.39 52.30
N LEU A 48 8.03 12.62 51.32
CA LEU A 48 9.43 12.25 51.18
C LEU A 48 10.33 13.45 50.84
N LEU A 49 9.86 14.40 50.05
CA LEU A 49 10.56 15.65 49.75
C LEU A 49 10.53 16.66 50.93
N GLY A 50 9.48 16.67 51.74
CA GLY A 50 9.32 17.57 52.88
C GLY A 50 9.96 17.10 54.18
N SER A 51 10.19 15.78 54.37
CA SER A 51 10.76 15.20 55.58
C SER A 51 12.28 15.15 55.58
N SER A 52 12.94 15.40 54.45
CA SER A 52 14.39 15.29 54.27
C SER A 52 14.98 16.62 53.82
N THR A 53 16.18 16.96 54.30
CA THR A 53 16.98 17.99 53.67
C THR A 53 17.31 17.54 52.23
N VAL A 54 16.64 18.15 51.23
CA VAL A 54 16.88 17.82 49.82
C VAL A 54 18.35 18.11 49.48
N ARG A 55 19.03 17.10 48.99
CA ARG A 55 20.43 17.25 48.58
C ARG A 55 20.53 17.96 47.23
N LEU A 56 21.16 19.12 47.21
CA LEU A 56 21.56 19.81 45.98
C LEU A 56 22.82 19.14 45.38
N PRO A 57 22.98 19.11 44.05
CA PRO A 57 24.09 18.43 43.36
C PRO A 57 25.51 18.87 43.78
N SER A 58 25.64 20.03 44.41
CA SER A 58 26.92 20.62 44.80
C SER A 58 27.37 20.32 46.25
N THR A 59 26.61 19.51 47.03
CA THR A 59 26.95 19.29 48.45
C THR A 59 27.77 18.02 48.64
N PRO A 60 29.02 18.09 49.18
CA PRO A 60 29.84 16.91 49.43
C PRO A 60 29.24 16.01 50.52
N LEU A 61 29.45 14.69 50.39
CA LEU A 61 29.01 13.67 51.38
C LEU A 61 29.66 13.92 52.73
N ARG A 62 28.88 14.20 53.77
CA ARG A 62 29.31 14.09 55.16
C ARG A 62 29.04 12.67 55.66
N PRO A 63 30.06 11.93 56.15
CA PRO A 63 29.84 10.61 56.73
C PRO A 63 28.97 10.72 57.99
N GLY A 64 27.83 10.01 58.05
CA GLY A 64 27.09 9.80 59.29
C GLY A 64 25.70 10.40 59.45
N LYS A 65 25.06 11.00 58.40
CA LYS A 65 23.62 11.33 58.45
C LYS A 65 22.87 10.47 57.44
N ALA A 66 22.19 9.44 57.92
CA ALA A 66 21.07 8.77 57.25
C ALA A 66 19.94 9.79 57.08
N ASP A 67 19.30 9.81 55.92
CA ASP A 67 18.06 10.51 55.52
C ASP A 67 18.18 11.79 54.71
N THR A 68 19.06 11.80 53.70
CA THR A 68 18.89 12.76 52.62
C THR A 68 18.27 12.06 51.41
N THR A 69 17.06 12.45 51.01
CA THR A 69 16.45 11.97 49.75
C THR A 69 17.19 12.57 48.58
N ASP A 70 17.88 11.74 47.78
CA ASP A 70 18.48 12.20 46.52
C ASP A 70 17.41 12.16 45.42
N VAL A 71 16.89 13.34 45.09
CA VAL A 71 15.84 13.50 44.03
C VAL A 71 16.33 13.03 42.66
N ASN A 72 17.65 12.98 42.44
CA ASN A 72 18.30 12.60 41.18
C ASN A 72 18.81 11.16 41.18
N ALA A 73 18.59 10.41 42.22
CA ALA A 73 19.00 9.03 42.24
C ALA A 73 18.18 8.21 41.24
N ALA A 74 18.88 7.31 40.56
CA ALA A 74 18.30 6.46 39.52
C ALA A 74 18.14 5.01 40.02
N GLY A 75 17.13 4.34 39.53
CA GLY A 75 16.96 2.90 39.67
C GLY A 75 18.01 2.10 38.88
N PRO A 76 17.97 0.76 38.95
CA PRO A 76 18.90 -0.10 38.20
C PRO A 76 18.82 0.05 36.67
N ASP A 77 17.70 0.55 36.17
CA ASP A 77 17.43 0.87 34.78
C ASP A 77 17.88 2.28 34.37
N GLY A 78 18.43 3.06 35.28
CA GLY A 78 18.79 4.47 35.08
C GLY A 78 17.63 5.44 35.26
N ALA A 79 16.40 4.94 35.45
CA ALA A 79 15.20 5.76 35.54
C ALA A 79 15.12 6.48 36.90
N THR A 80 14.90 7.80 36.90
CA THR A 80 14.71 8.64 38.06
C THR A 80 13.24 8.72 38.47
N ALA A 81 12.96 9.34 39.63
CA ALA A 81 11.59 9.63 40.04
C ALA A 81 10.88 10.54 39.01
N LEU A 82 11.59 11.54 38.45
CA LEU A 82 11.06 12.43 37.41
C LEU A 82 10.71 11.67 36.09
N TYR A 83 11.56 10.70 35.70
CA TYR A 83 11.28 9.81 34.57
C TYR A 83 9.94 9.09 34.75
N TRP A 84 9.72 8.45 35.94
CA TRP A 84 8.49 7.71 36.18
C TRP A 84 7.26 8.61 36.32
N ALA A 85 7.41 9.80 36.89
CA ALA A 85 6.33 10.79 36.97
C ALA A 85 5.93 11.30 35.56
N ALA A 86 6.89 11.55 34.67
CA ALA A 86 6.63 11.92 33.28
C ALA A 86 5.98 10.78 32.51
N ARG A 87 6.45 9.53 32.70
CA ARG A 87 5.86 8.34 32.06
C ARG A 87 4.40 8.12 32.47
N GLY A 88 4.08 8.37 33.73
CA GLY A 88 2.73 8.21 34.28
C GLY A 88 1.81 9.41 34.01
N ASP A 89 2.30 10.44 33.36
CA ASP A 89 1.59 11.72 33.13
C ASP A 89 1.16 12.43 34.45
N TYR A 90 1.93 12.27 35.52
CA TYR A 90 1.62 12.81 36.83
C TYR A 90 2.16 14.23 37.01
N ILE A 91 1.50 15.21 36.39
CA ILE A 91 1.97 16.61 36.32
C ILE A 91 2.23 17.21 37.71
N ALA A 92 1.42 16.89 38.73
CA ALA A 92 1.64 17.39 40.07
C ALA A 92 2.96 16.90 40.67
N ILE A 93 3.28 15.61 40.46
CA ILE A 93 4.53 14.99 40.89
C ILE A 93 5.71 15.57 40.09
N VAL A 94 5.56 15.72 38.76
CA VAL A 94 6.58 16.35 37.93
C VAL A 94 6.97 17.73 38.48
N ARG A 95 5.98 18.57 38.79
CA ARG A 95 6.23 19.92 39.36
C ARG A 95 6.91 19.86 40.74
N LEU A 96 6.51 18.94 41.60
CA LEU A 96 7.14 18.76 42.92
C LEU A 96 8.61 18.36 42.76
N LEU A 97 8.91 17.41 41.88
CA LEU A 97 10.27 16.92 41.67
C LEU A 97 11.17 17.99 41.03
N LEU A 98 10.66 18.71 40.05
CA LEU A 98 11.38 19.85 39.43
C LEU A 98 11.65 20.96 40.45
N GLY A 99 10.66 21.30 41.29
CA GLY A 99 10.83 22.25 42.37
C GLY A 99 11.84 21.80 43.43
N ALA A 100 12.04 20.49 43.59
CA ALA A 100 13.05 19.91 44.45
C ALA A 100 14.44 19.77 43.79
N GLY A 101 14.65 20.24 42.57
CA GLY A 101 15.93 20.22 41.85
C GLY A 101 16.20 18.93 41.10
N ALA A 102 15.17 18.21 40.66
CA ALA A 102 15.34 17.06 39.78
C ALA A 102 15.98 17.49 38.45
N ARG A 103 16.99 16.75 37.98
CA ARG A 103 17.65 16.97 36.70
C ARG A 103 16.68 16.66 35.58
N VAL A 104 16.34 17.66 34.81
CA VAL A 104 15.28 17.63 33.77
C VAL A 104 15.61 16.66 32.63
N ASP A 105 16.92 16.52 32.28
CA ASP A 105 17.39 15.68 31.17
C ASP A 105 17.98 14.34 31.64
N ALA A 106 17.71 13.90 32.88
CA ALA A 106 18.19 12.61 33.38
C ALA A 106 17.55 11.48 32.58
N ALA A 107 18.33 10.89 31.66
CA ALA A 107 17.89 9.79 30.79
C ALA A 107 18.08 8.43 31.49
N ASP A 108 17.25 7.47 31.11
CA ASP A 108 17.45 6.07 31.45
C ASP A 108 18.63 5.45 30.65
N ARG A 109 18.90 4.15 30.86
CA ARG A 109 19.98 3.41 30.17
C ARG A 109 19.78 3.33 28.64
N TYR A 110 18.58 3.63 28.13
CA TYR A 110 18.27 3.66 26.70
C TYR A 110 18.29 5.08 26.12
N GLY A 111 18.71 6.07 26.91
CA GLY A 111 18.72 7.47 26.49
C GLY A 111 17.37 8.15 26.51
N ILE A 112 16.33 7.54 27.10
CA ILE A 112 14.99 8.11 27.13
C ILE A 112 14.90 9.13 28.27
N THR A 113 14.59 10.40 27.92
CA THR A 113 14.44 11.51 28.86
C THR A 113 12.99 11.65 29.37
N PRO A 114 12.75 12.37 30.48
CA PRO A 114 11.40 12.72 30.89
C PRO A 114 10.61 13.49 29.83
N LEU A 115 11.25 14.38 29.07
CA LEU A 115 10.60 15.10 27.97
C LEU A 115 10.16 14.17 26.84
N ALA A 116 10.98 13.18 26.51
CA ALA A 116 10.62 12.15 25.53
C ALA A 116 9.34 11.40 25.94
N LEU A 117 9.21 11.04 27.21
CA LEU A 117 8.01 10.38 27.75
C LEU A 117 6.78 11.30 27.73
N GLY A 118 6.94 12.56 28.09
CA GLY A 118 5.89 13.56 27.97
C GLY A 118 5.42 13.73 26.52
N ALA A 119 6.34 13.69 25.55
CA ALA A 119 6.04 13.76 24.13
C ALA A 119 5.30 12.51 23.62
N VAL A 120 5.73 11.31 24.01
CA VAL A 120 5.06 10.04 23.68
C VAL A 120 3.63 10.00 24.23
N ASN A 121 3.40 10.58 25.42
CA ASN A 121 2.06 10.70 26.01
C ASN A 121 1.23 11.83 25.38
N GLY A 122 1.87 12.75 24.63
CA GLY A 122 1.24 13.97 24.13
C GLY A 122 0.79 14.92 25.25
N SER A 123 1.44 14.87 26.42
CA SER A 123 1.05 15.64 27.60
C SER A 123 1.59 17.06 27.54
N ALA A 124 0.80 17.99 27.03
CA ALA A 124 1.18 19.41 27.01
C ALA A 124 1.53 19.98 28.40
N PRO A 125 0.83 19.66 29.51
CA PRO A 125 1.21 20.12 30.84
C PRO A 125 2.59 19.64 31.28
N VAL A 126 2.91 18.34 31.07
CA VAL A 126 4.22 17.76 31.44
C VAL A 126 5.31 18.35 30.56
N ILE A 127 5.10 18.40 29.22
CA ILE A 127 6.02 19.02 28.26
C ILE A 127 6.29 20.48 28.67
N SER A 128 5.25 21.27 28.98
CA SER A 128 5.40 22.66 29.39
C SER A 128 6.24 22.82 30.66
N ALA A 129 6.00 21.97 31.66
CA ALA A 129 6.77 21.99 32.92
C ALA A 129 8.24 21.64 32.71
N LEU A 130 8.52 20.61 31.91
CA LEU A 130 9.88 20.16 31.59
C LEU A 130 10.65 21.19 30.74
N LEU A 131 10.01 21.74 29.69
CA LEU A 131 10.60 22.81 28.88
C LEU A 131 10.83 24.09 29.70
N GLY A 132 9.93 24.39 30.64
CA GLY A 132 10.08 25.49 31.60
C GLY A 132 11.27 25.31 32.55
N ALA A 133 11.63 24.06 32.84
CA ALA A 133 12.79 23.69 33.67
C ALA A 133 14.09 23.53 32.84
N GLY A 134 14.04 23.79 31.50
CA GLY A 134 15.23 23.79 30.64
C GLY A 134 15.47 22.47 29.88
N ALA A 135 14.46 21.58 29.76
CA ALA A 135 14.58 20.38 28.91
C ALA A 135 14.84 20.77 27.44
N ASP A 136 15.66 19.97 26.75
CA ASP A 136 16.02 20.23 25.36
C ASP A 136 14.89 19.81 24.40
N ALA A 137 14.22 20.78 23.79
CA ALA A 137 13.18 20.55 22.80
C ALA A 137 13.67 19.86 21.50
N LYS A 138 14.98 19.84 21.25
CA LYS A 138 15.64 19.15 20.14
C LYS A 138 16.05 17.71 20.49
N GLY A 139 15.72 17.28 21.70
CA GLY A 139 16.04 15.96 22.22
C GLY A 139 15.49 14.83 21.34
N ARG A 140 16.06 13.63 21.51
CA ARG A 140 15.66 12.43 20.79
C ARG A 140 15.09 11.39 21.75
N VAL A 141 14.26 10.52 21.23
CA VAL A 141 13.71 9.33 21.89
C VAL A 141 14.51 8.13 21.41
N GLY A 142 15.08 7.36 22.31
CA GLY A 142 15.74 6.07 22.04
C GLY A 142 16.41 5.92 20.68
N ASP A 143 15.67 5.40 19.73
CA ASP A 143 16.16 5.04 18.38
C ASP A 143 16.45 6.23 17.43
N GLY A 144 16.43 7.46 17.96
CA GLY A 144 16.76 8.66 17.19
C GLY A 144 15.56 9.41 16.62
N GLU A 145 14.35 8.97 16.89
CA GLU A 145 13.12 9.75 16.71
C GLU A 145 13.21 11.04 17.55
N THR A 146 12.77 12.19 17.03
CA THR A 146 12.77 13.42 17.81
C THR A 146 11.56 13.48 18.75
N VAL A 147 11.68 14.24 19.84
CA VAL A 147 10.53 14.50 20.72
C VAL A 147 9.36 15.16 19.97
N LEU A 148 9.64 15.94 18.93
CA LEU A 148 8.63 16.53 18.06
C LEU A 148 7.87 15.46 17.25
N MET A 149 8.58 14.46 16.70
CA MET A 149 7.95 13.35 15.98
C MET A 149 7.06 12.52 16.89
N ALA A 150 7.56 12.19 18.09
CA ALA A 150 6.77 11.47 19.09
C ALA A 150 5.47 12.22 19.45
N ALA A 151 5.55 13.53 19.68
CA ALA A 151 4.38 14.36 19.94
C ALA A 151 3.44 14.45 18.72
N ALA A 152 3.98 14.59 17.50
CA ALA A 152 3.20 14.69 16.27
C ALA A 152 2.35 13.44 16.01
N ARG A 153 2.88 12.25 16.33
CA ARG A 153 2.16 10.97 16.24
C ARG A 153 0.94 10.89 17.17
N THR A 154 0.92 11.65 18.26
CA THR A 154 -0.22 11.62 19.20
C THR A 154 -1.42 12.46 18.76
N GLY A 155 -1.25 13.33 17.76
CA GLY A 155 -2.29 14.26 17.31
C GLY A 155 -2.51 15.46 18.24
N ARG A 156 -1.72 15.61 19.31
CA ARG A 156 -1.87 16.69 20.30
C ARG A 156 -1.17 17.96 19.82
N ALA A 157 -1.92 18.81 19.12
CA ALA A 157 -1.40 20.06 18.55
C ALA A 157 -0.83 21.02 19.62
N ASP A 158 -1.38 21.02 20.83
CA ASP A 158 -0.88 21.79 21.96
C ASP A 158 0.54 21.37 22.39
N ALA A 159 0.80 20.06 22.46
CA ALA A 159 2.10 19.51 22.76
C ALA A 159 3.13 19.82 21.65
N VAL A 160 2.74 19.63 20.40
CA VAL A 160 3.57 19.96 19.22
C VAL A 160 3.92 21.44 19.19
N LYS A 161 2.93 22.32 19.45
CA LYS A 161 3.13 23.77 19.50
C LYS A 161 4.18 24.17 20.55
N LEU A 162 4.12 23.61 21.76
CA LEU A 162 5.09 23.89 22.82
C LEU A 162 6.53 23.53 22.42
N LEU A 163 6.72 22.41 21.75
CA LEU A 163 8.04 21.97 21.27
C LEU A 163 8.57 22.90 20.19
N LEU A 164 7.73 23.25 19.20
CA LEU A 164 8.09 24.17 18.13
C LEU A 164 8.41 25.58 18.67
N ASP A 165 7.63 26.09 19.62
CA ASP A 165 7.86 27.40 20.28
C ASP A 165 9.20 27.42 21.07
N ARG A 166 9.75 26.24 21.40
CA ARG A 166 11.06 26.09 22.08
C ARG A 166 12.16 25.66 21.13
N GLY A 167 11.94 25.77 19.81
CA GLY A 167 12.94 25.60 18.78
C GLY A 167 13.19 24.17 18.33
N ALA A 168 12.24 23.26 18.57
CA ALA A 168 12.27 21.96 17.89
C ALA A 168 12.24 22.17 16.38
N ASP A 169 13.08 21.43 15.64
CA ASP A 169 13.19 21.54 14.19
C ASP A 169 12.07 20.73 13.52
N PRO A 170 11.12 21.35 12.79
CA PRO A 170 10.05 20.65 12.09
C PRO A 170 10.56 19.75 10.96
N ASN A 171 11.78 19.99 10.46
CA ASN A 171 12.40 19.28 9.35
C ASN A 171 13.44 18.25 9.79
N ALA A 172 13.62 18.08 11.11
CA ALA A 172 14.50 17.03 11.61
C ALA A 172 14.07 15.66 11.07
N ARG A 173 15.06 14.82 10.74
CA ARG A 173 14.85 13.48 10.20
C ARG A 173 15.33 12.44 11.21
N GLU A 174 14.58 11.37 11.38
CA GLU A 174 15.08 10.22 12.12
C GLU A 174 16.11 9.44 11.26
N PRO A 175 17.07 8.72 11.88
CA PRO A 175 18.22 8.19 11.16
C PRO A 175 17.94 6.97 10.27
N TRP A 176 16.85 6.23 10.49
CA TRP A 176 16.58 4.96 9.80
C TRP A 176 15.90 5.15 8.46
N GLN A 177 14.69 5.69 8.47
CA GLN A 177 13.88 5.90 7.27
C GLN A 177 13.89 7.35 6.80
N GLY A 178 14.54 8.26 7.55
CA GLY A 178 14.57 9.68 7.23
C GLY A 178 13.19 10.35 7.32
N GLU A 179 12.30 9.80 8.14
CA GLU A 179 10.96 10.33 8.32
C GLU A 179 10.99 11.63 9.14
N THR A 180 9.99 12.48 8.92
CA THR A 180 9.84 13.78 9.58
C THR A 180 8.56 13.82 10.42
N ALA A 181 8.43 14.83 11.29
CA ALA A 181 7.23 14.98 12.13
C ALA A 181 5.93 15.10 11.30
N VAL A 182 5.98 15.74 10.12
CA VAL A 182 4.79 15.88 9.27
C VAL A 182 4.39 14.55 8.62
N MET A 183 5.34 13.67 8.31
CA MET A 183 5.04 12.32 7.79
C MET A 183 4.29 11.49 8.85
N TRP A 184 4.72 11.55 10.11
CA TRP A 184 4.05 10.88 11.22
C TRP A 184 2.64 11.42 11.45
N ALA A 185 2.49 12.75 11.52
CA ALA A 185 1.18 13.38 11.71
C ALA A 185 0.21 13.05 10.58
N ALA A 186 0.70 13.03 9.33
CA ALA A 186 -0.10 12.75 8.16
C ALA A 186 -0.55 11.28 8.10
N GLY A 187 0.36 10.34 8.37
CA GLY A 187 0.06 8.91 8.39
C GLY A 187 -0.96 8.52 9.47
N GLU A 188 -0.89 9.16 10.64
CA GLU A 188 -1.82 8.94 11.75
C GLU A 188 -3.12 9.77 11.64
N ASN A 189 -3.33 10.47 10.53
CA ASN A 189 -4.52 11.27 10.24
C ASN A 189 -4.78 12.42 11.22
N HIS A 190 -3.73 13.19 11.55
CA HIS A 190 -3.79 14.34 12.45
C HIS A 190 -3.75 15.69 11.70
N PRO A 191 -4.85 16.14 11.07
CA PRO A 191 -4.88 17.31 10.19
C PRO A 191 -4.49 18.62 10.91
N GLU A 192 -4.81 18.77 12.19
CA GLU A 192 -4.45 19.96 12.97
C GLU A 192 -2.93 20.07 13.19
N VAL A 193 -2.29 18.93 13.47
CA VAL A 193 -0.83 18.88 13.62
C VAL A 193 -0.15 19.12 12.27
N VAL A 194 -0.69 18.57 11.17
CA VAL A 194 -0.21 18.84 9.80
C VAL A 194 -0.24 20.35 9.51
N ARG A 195 -1.38 21.02 9.73
CA ARG A 195 -1.51 22.48 9.51
C ARG A 195 -0.53 23.26 10.39
N LEU A 196 -0.37 22.87 11.63
CA LEU A 196 0.55 23.52 12.56
C LEU A 196 2.00 23.38 12.07
N LEU A 197 2.45 22.17 11.70
CA LEU A 197 3.80 21.92 11.18
C LEU A 197 4.05 22.70 9.88
N ALA A 198 3.07 22.70 8.96
CA ALA A 198 3.14 23.49 7.72
C ALA A 198 3.29 25.01 8.01
N SER A 199 2.53 25.54 8.98
CA SER A 199 2.65 26.95 9.40
C SER A 199 4.00 27.30 10.04
N ARG A 200 4.77 26.29 10.41
CA ARG A 200 6.12 26.40 10.99
C ARG A 200 7.20 25.93 9.99
N HIS A 201 6.90 26.02 8.69
CA HIS A 201 7.81 25.75 7.58
C HIS A 201 8.33 24.31 7.54
N ALA A 202 7.50 23.33 7.93
CA ALA A 202 7.78 21.94 7.64
C ALA A 202 7.84 21.73 6.11
N ASP A 203 8.83 21.02 5.63
CA ASP A 203 8.96 20.62 4.23
C ASP A 203 7.94 19.51 3.93
N LEU A 204 6.88 19.88 3.19
CA LEU A 204 5.77 18.98 2.86
C LEU A 204 6.10 18.01 1.70
N ASP A 205 7.19 18.30 0.96
CA ASP A 205 7.68 17.45 -0.13
C ASP A 205 8.95 16.66 0.26
N ALA A 206 9.37 16.73 1.51
CA ALA A 206 10.47 15.90 1.98
C ALA A 206 10.19 14.42 1.70
N HIS A 207 11.17 13.70 1.15
CA HIS A 207 11.08 12.26 0.89
C HIS A 207 11.79 11.48 1.98
N SER A 208 11.21 10.38 2.44
CA SER A 208 11.89 9.43 3.31
C SER A 208 13.11 8.80 2.62
N ASN A 209 14.00 8.15 3.35
CA ASN A 209 15.16 7.51 2.76
C ASN A 209 14.73 6.35 1.86
N VAL A 210 15.44 6.18 0.75
CA VAL A 210 15.30 5.01 -0.12
C VAL A 210 16.20 3.91 0.43
N LEU A 211 15.59 2.79 0.80
CA LEU A 211 16.33 1.62 1.26
C LEU A 211 16.46 0.64 0.10
N GLU A 212 17.68 0.41 -0.36
CA GLU A 212 17.98 -0.62 -1.35
C GLU A 212 18.07 -1.99 -0.67
N PHE A 213 17.09 -2.84 -0.94
CA PHE A 213 17.19 -4.24 -0.55
C PHE A 213 17.87 -5.04 -1.66
N PRO A 214 18.71 -6.05 -1.31
CA PRO A 214 19.31 -6.93 -2.29
C PRO A 214 18.23 -7.55 -3.17
N LYS A 215 18.39 -7.48 -4.49
CA LYS A 215 17.50 -8.15 -5.44
C LYS A 215 17.63 -9.65 -5.26
N VAL A 216 16.81 -10.25 -4.44
CA VAL A 216 16.75 -11.71 -4.30
C VAL A 216 15.85 -12.23 -5.41
N LYS A 217 16.44 -12.86 -6.43
CA LYS A 217 15.70 -13.71 -7.36
C LYS A 217 15.32 -14.97 -6.59
N VAL A 218 14.12 -15.03 -6.09
CA VAL A 218 13.54 -16.29 -5.64
C VAL A 218 12.88 -16.90 -6.86
N ASP A 219 13.62 -17.76 -7.56
CA ASP A 219 13.10 -18.58 -8.65
C ASP A 219 12.40 -19.81 -8.04
N LEU A 220 11.27 -19.57 -7.43
CA LEU A 220 10.28 -20.61 -7.17
C LEU A 220 9.27 -20.47 -8.31
N ALA A 221 9.36 -21.29 -9.28
CA ALA A 221 8.58 -21.57 -10.51
C ALA A 221 7.32 -20.70 -10.82
N THR A 222 6.90 -19.81 -9.97
CA THR A 222 5.76 -18.86 -10.11
C THR A 222 5.82 -17.62 -9.20
N MET A 223 6.85 -17.45 -8.39
CA MET A 223 6.95 -16.32 -7.47
C MET A 223 8.24 -15.53 -7.72
N VAL A 224 8.21 -14.61 -8.66
CA VAL A 224 9.24 -13.58 -8.80
C VAL A 224 8.95 -12.49 -7.77
N THR A 225 9.56 -12.56 -6.62
CA THR A 225 9.63 -11.40 -5.73
C THR A 225 10.85 -10.58 -6.11
N THR A 226 10.66 -9.58 -6.94
CA THR A 226 11.65 -8.53 -7.09
C THR A 226 11.51 -7.65 -5.86
N ALA A 227 12.59 -7.50 -5.10
CA ALA A 227 12.61 -6.50 -4.04
C ALA A 227 12.54 -5.12 -4.71
N LEU A 228 11.43 -4.42 -4.50
CA LEU A 228 11.29 -3.03 -4.88
C LEU A 228 12.03 -2.17 -3.84
N PRO A 229 12.66 -1.06 -4.24
CA PRO A 229 13.16 -0.09 -3.28
C PRO A 229 11.99 0.34 -2.38
N HIS A 230 12.23 0.32 -1.07
CA HIS A 230 11.28 0.80 -0.10
C HIS A 230 11.69 2.19 0.38
N GLY A 231 10.73 3.07 0.56
CA GLY A 231 10.98 4.44 0.98
C GLY A 231 10.84 5.44 -0.15
N GLY A 232 11.45 6.61 0.00
CA GLY A 232 11.25 7.72 -0.92
C GLY A 232 9.82 8.30 -0.87
N LEU A 233 9.11 8.08 0.23
CA LEU A 233 7.72 8.50 0.37
C LEU A 233 7.63 9.91 0.96
N THR A 234 6.73 10.74 0.41
CA THR A 234 6.36 12.04 0.98
C THR A 234 5.30 11.89 2.08
N ALA A 235 5.05 12.96 2.85
CA ALA A 235 3.98 12.98 3.85
C ALA A 235 2.60 12.63 3.23
N LEU A 236 2.32 13.10 2.00
CA LEU A 236 1.08 12.79 1.30
C LEU A 236 0.97 11.30 0.94
N MET A 237 2.08 10.67 0.57
CA MET A 237 2.11 9.23 0.31
C MET A 237 1.95 8.40 1.59
N PHE A 238 2.46 8.88 2.73
CA PHE A 238 2.19 8.27 4.03
C PHE A 238 0.69 8.32 4.36
N ALA A 239 0.06 9.49 4.19
CA ALA A 239 -1.38 9.63 4.37
C ALA A 239 -2.17 8.68 3.43
N ALA A 240 -1.79 8.63 2.16
CA ALA A 240 -2.41 7.75 1.16
C ALA A 240 -2.29 6.26 1.53
N ARG A 241 -1.12 5.83 2.01
CA ARG A 241 -0.84 4.45 2.40
C ARG A 241 -1.64 3.99 3.62
N GLN A 242 -1.96 4.92 4.53
CA GLN A 242 -2.69 4.65 5.76
C GLN A 242 -4.20 4.94 5.67
N GLY A 243 -4.66 5.52 4.56
CA GLY A 243 -6.06 5.90 4.40
C GLY A 243 -6.44 7.15 5.18
N ALA A 244 -5.47 8.01 5.47
CA ALA A 244 -5.62 9.22 6.27
C ALA A 244 -6.18 10.38 5.44
N SER A 245 -7.47 10.35 5.13
CA SER A 245 -8.12 11.30 4.20
C SER A 245 -8.04 12.75 4.67
N GLU A 246 -8.25 13.02 5.97
CA GLU A 246 -8.18 14.38 6.50
C GLU A 246 -6.74 14.89 6.60
N GLY A 247 -5.78 13.99 6.88
CA GLY A 247 -4.35 14.29 6.82
C GLY A 247 -3.90 14.67 5.41
N ALA A 248 -4.36 13.89 4.40
CA ALA A 248 -4.10 14.18 2.99
C ALA A 248 -4.68 15.53 2.57
N ARG A 249 -5.94 15.80 2.92
CA ARG A 249 -6.61 17.09 2.66
C ARG A 249 -5.83 18.25 3.28
N ALA A 250 -5.44 18.13 4.55
CA ALA A 250 -4.69 19.15 5.25
C ALA A 250 -3.31 19.45 4.63
N LEU A 251 -2.61 18.40 4.14
CA LEU A 251 -1.34 18.57 3.43
C LEU A 251 -1.51 19.34 2.12
N ILE A 252 -2.48 18.96 1.29
CA ILE A 252 -2.72 19.61 0.00
C ILE A 252 -3.19 21.04 0.18
N ASP A 253 -4.09 21.30 1.14
CA ASP A 253 -4.55 22.65 1.48
C ASP A 253 -3.41 23.54 2.02
N ALA A 254 -2.37 22.93 2.60
CA ALA A 254 -1.15 23.61 3.04
C ALA A 254 -0.09 23.75 1.92
N GLY A 255 -0.36 23.27 0.71
CA GLY A 255 0.52 23.39 -0.45
C GLY A 255 1.45 22.21 -0.72
N ALA A 256 1.20 21.04 -0.14
CA ALA A 256 1.95 19.83 -0.50
C ALA A 256 1.76 19.49 -1.99
N PRO A 257 2.82 19.15 -2.73
CA PRO A 257 2.70 18.70 -4.11
C PRO A 257 1.90 17.41 -4.20
N THR A 258 0.86 17.41 -5.06
CA THR A 258 -0.08 16.27 -5.18
C THR A 258 0.51 15.12 -5.99
N ASN A 259 1.46 15.44 -6.90
CA ASN A 259 1.94 14.52 -7.92
C ASN A 259 3.40 14.10 -7.74
N SER A 260 4.00 14.36 -6.57
CA SER A 260 5.31 13.81 -6.22
C SER A 260 5.27 12.27 -6.32
N THR A 261 6.39 11.68 -6.74
CA THR A 261 6.49 10.24 -6.96
C THR A 261 7.52 9.60 -6.04
N ASP A 262 7.30 8.35 -5.70
CA ASP A 262 8.35 7.52 -5.14
C ASP A 262 9.38 7.10 -6.23
N PRO A 263 10.45 6.37 -5.89
CA PRO A 263 11.46 5.93 -6.87
C PRO A 263 10.93 5.09 -8.03
N ASP A 264 9.76 4.47 -7.87
CA ASP A 264 9.09 3.68 -8.92
C ASP A 264 8.10 4.51 -9.75
N GLY A 265 8.05 5.82 -9.54
CA GLY A 265 7.11 6.71 -10.22
C GLY A 265 5.69 6.64 -9.68
N THR A 266 5.46 6.06 -8.50
CA THR A 266 4.11 5.93 -7.95
C THR A 266 3.69 7.18 -7.20
N THR A 267 2.51 7.68 -7.50
CA THR A 267 1.91 8.83 -6.82
C THR A 267 1.12 8.42 -5.58
N ALA A 268 0.78 9.41 -4.74
CA ALA A 268 -0.11 9.20 -3.60
C ALA A 268 -1.48 8.63 -4.02
N LEU A 269 -2.02 9.03 -5.20
CA LEU A 269 -3.28 8.50 -5.72
C LEU A 269 -3.19 6.99 -6.01
N ASN A 270 -2.14 6.55 -6.70
CA ASN A 270 -1.92 5.13 -6.93
C ASN A 270 -1.75 4.36 -5.62
N ILE A 271 -0.99 4.91 -4.65
CA ILE A 271 -0.80 4.30 -3.33
C ILE A 271 -2.14 4.13 -2.60
N ALA A 272 -3.00 5.14 -2.59
CA ALA A 272 -4.31 5.06 -1.96
C ALA A 272 -5.17 3.94 -2.58
N ILE A 273 -5.23 3.89 -3.91
CA ILE A 273 -6.03 2.90 -4.65
C ILE A 273 -5.55 1.47 -4.37
N ILE A 274 -4.25 1.20 -4.51
CA ILE A 274 -3.71 -0.16 -4.32
C ILE A 274 -3.78 -0.66 -2.88
N ASN A 275 -3.96 0.24 -1.90
CA ASN A 275 -4.19 -0.11 -0.50
C ASN A 275 -5.68 -0.14 -0.13
N ALA A 276 -6.59 -0.03 -1.10
CA ALA A 276 -8.04 0.01 -0.92
C ALA A 276 -8.53 1.17 -0.03
N HIS A 277 -7.79 2.29 0.01
CA HIS A 277 -8.17 3.52 0.70
C HIS A 277 -8.92 4.46 -0.25
N PHE A 278 -10.11 4.03 -0.69
CA PHE A 278 -10.86 4.68 -1.75
C PHE A 278 -11.39 6.07 -1.36
N ASP A 279 -11.72 6.31 -0.10
CA ASP A 279 -12.10 7.65 0.38
C ASP A 279 -10.91 8.62 0.27
N THR A 280 -9.69 8.18 0.55
CA THR A 280 -8.48 8.99 0.37
C THR A 280 -8.17 9.22 -1.10
N ALA A 281 -8.37 8.20 -1.95
CA ALA A 281 -8.24 8.37 -3.40
C ALA A 281 -9.21 9.43 -3.93
N ALA A 282 -10.47 9.43 -3.47
CA ALA A 282 -11.46 10.44 -3.84
C ALA A 282 -11.03 11.85 -3.44
N VAL A 283 -10.45 12.02 -2.23
CA VAL A 283 -9.88 13.31 -1.79
C VAL A 283 -8.77 13.76 -2.73
N LEU A 284 -7.86 12.86 -3.12
CA LEU A 284 -6.76 13.18 -4.03
C LEU A 284 -7.28 13.57 -5.43
N ILE A 285 -8.29 12.88 -5.96
CA ILE A 285 -8.95 13.21 -7.22
C ILE A 285 -9.60 14.61 -7.12
N GLU A 286 -10.38 14.86 -6.08
CA GLU A 286 -11.02 16.16 -5.81
C GLU A 286 -10.00 17.31 -5.77
N LYS A 287 -8.82 17.05 -5.23
CA LYS A 287 -7.72 18.00 -5.06
C LYS A 287 -6.78 18.09 -6.26
N GLY A 288 -7.13 17.52 -7.40
CA GLY A 288 -6.42 17.70 -8.66
C GLY A 288 -5.17 16.83 -8.82
N ALA A 289 -5.16 15.64 -8.22
CA ALA A 289 -4.12 14.65 -8.54
C ALA A 289 -4.15 14.29 -10.03
N ASP A 290 -2.98 14.02 -10.62
CA ASP A 290 -2.88 13.56 -12.00
C ASP A 290 -3.48 12.16 -12.14
N LEU A 291 -4.62 12.08 -12.84
CA LEU A 291 -5.39 10.84 -13.05
C LEU A 291 -4.71 9.87 -14.02
N ASN A 292 -3.68 10.35 -14.72
CA ASN A 292 -2.97 9.61 -15.76
C ASN A 292 -1.51 9.30 -15.40
N ALA A 293 -1.06 9.71 -14.21
CA ALA A 293 0.28 9.42 -13.75
C ALA A 293 0.50 7.91 -13.64
N ALA A 294 1.38 7.38 -14.50
CA ALA A 294 1.71 5.97 -14.53
C ALA A 294 3.03 5.70 -13.79
N ASP A 295 3.08 4.62 -13.03
CA ASP A 295 4.33 4.15 -12.44
C ASP A 295 5.28 3.53 -13.50
N ALA A 296 6.45 3.07 -13.06
CA ALA A 296 7.45 2.47 -13.94
C ALA A 296 6.92 1.24 -14.71
N ALA A 297 5.91 0.54 -14.18
CA ALA A 297 5.24 -0.57 -14.85
C ALA A 297 4.16 -0.12 -15.85
N GLY A 298 3.85 1.17 -15.90
CA GLY A 298 2.75 1.73 -16.70
C GLY A 298 1.39 1.65 -16.01
N MET A 299 1.35 1.35 -14.72
CA MET A 299 0.09 1.27 -13.98
C MET A 299 -0.43 2.68 -13.67
N THR A 300 -1.57 3.03 -14.26
CA THR A 300 -2.31 4.27 -13.99
C THR A 300 -3.30 4.09 -12.84
N PRO A 301 -3.81 5.19 -12.23
CA PRO A 301 -4.88 5.12 -11.23
C PRO A 301 -6.11 4.33 -11.70
N LEU A 302 -6.53 4.54 -12.96
CA LEU A 302 -7.68 3.81 -13.51
C LEU A 302 -7.41 2.31 -13.64
N TYR A 303 -6.24 1.92 -14.16
CA TYR A 303 -5.88 0.50 -14.24
C TYR A 303 -5.81 -0.14 -12.85
N ALA A 304 -5.18 0.56 -11.89
CA ALA A 304 -5.09 0.11 -10.51
C ALA A 304 -6.47 -0.10 -9.88
N ALA A 305 -7.42 0.83 -10.10
CA ALA A 305 -8.78 0.73 -9.56
C ALA A 305 -9.55 -0.45 -10.16
N VAL A 306 -9.42 -0.68 -11.48
CA VAL A 306 -10.02 -1.84 -12.16
C VAL A 306 -9.42 -3.15 -11.64
N ASP A 307 -8.10 -3.20 -11.43
CA ASP A 307 -7.44 -4.39 -10.88
C ASP A 307 -7.86 -4.65 -9.44
N MET A 308 -7.99 -3.60 -8.62
CA MET A 308 -8.46 -3.69 -7.23
C MET A 308 -9.92 -4.14 -7.11
N LYS A 309 -10.78 -3.80 -8.06
CA LYS A 309 -12.17 -4.32 -8.12
C LYS A 309 -12.20 -5.83 -8.31
N HIS A 310 -11.22 -6.40 -9.01
CA HIS A 310 -11.17 -7.80 -9.42
C HIS A 310 -10.01 -8.57 -8.79
N GLN A 311 -9.65 -8.23 -7.55
CA GLN A 311 -8.62 -8.97 -6.83
C GLN A 311 -8.99 -10.44 -6.65
N GLU A 312 -8.07 -11.34 -7.02
CA GLU A 312 -8.17 -12.76 -6.72
C GLU A 312 -7.45 -13.07 -5.39
N PRO A 313 -8.06 -13.93 -4.53
CA PRO A 313 -7.39 -14.38 -3.31
C PRO A 313 -6.12 -15.15 -3.64
N MET A 314 -5.00 -14.73 -3.10
CA MET A 314 -3.74 -15.47 -3.21
C MET A 314 -3.43 -16.23 -1.92
N ILE A 315 -2.75 -17.38 -2.05
CA ILE A 315 -2.48 -18.36 -0.97
C ILE A 315 -1.86 -17.73 0.29
N ASN A 316 -1.15 -16.62 0.19
CA ASN A 316 -0.48 -15.98 1.32
C ASN A 316 -0.78 -14.47 1.44
N ARG A 317 -1.81 -13.97 0.75
CA ARG A 317 -2.16 -12.55 0.79
C ARG A 317 -3.68 -12.40 0.95
N PRO A 318 -4.12 -11.88 2.10
CA PRO A 318 -5.54 -11.55 2.26
C PRO A 318 -5.91 -10.44 1.28
N LEU A 319 -7.13 -10.51 0.74
CA LEU A 319 -7.71 -9.43 -0.05
C LEU A 319 -7.66 -8.13 0.75
N GLN A 320 -7.23 -7.04 0.11
CA GLN A 320 -7.33 -5.73 0.71
C GLN A 320 -8.81 -5.35 0.80
N LYS A 321 -9.24 -5.00 2.00
CA LYS A 321 -10.62 -4.56 2.24
C LYS A 321 -10.65 -3.05 2.23
N ALA A 322 -11.63 -2.48 1.54
CA ALA A 322 -11.92 -1.06 1.64
C ALA A 322 -12.09 -0.65 3.11
N THR A 323 -11.44 0.44 3.50
CA THR A 323 -11.46 0.94 4.88
C THR A 323 -12.46 2.07 5.08
N GLY A 324 -13.04 2.60 4.00
CA GLY A 324 -13.96 3.72 3.99
C GLY A 324 -15.36 3.36 3.49
N ARG A 325 -16.07 4.36 2.96
CA ARG A 325 -17.41 4.22 2.41
C ARG A 325 -17.43 3.87 0.93
N LEU A 326 -16.39 4.30 0.20
CA LEU A 326 -16.28 4.12 -1.24
C LEU A 326 -15.73 2.74 -1.58
N SER A 327 -16.17 2.22 -2.73
CA SER A 327 -15.67 1.00 -3.35
C SER A 327 -14.69 1.30 -4.48
N ALA A 328 -14.03 0.28 -5.01
CA ALA A 328 -13.21 0.41 -6.21
C ALA A 328 -14.04 0.90 -7.42
N GLN A 329 -15.30 0.47 -7.52
CA GLN A 329 -16.22 0.93 -8.58
C GLN A 329 -16.49 2.43 -8.48
N ASP A 330 -16.71 2.96 -7.26
CA ASP A 330 -16.94 4.40 -7.07
C ASP A 330 -15.70 5.21 -7.52
N VAL A 331 -14.50 4.72 -7.22
CA VAL A 331 -13.25 5.38 -7.67
C VAL A 331 -13.08 5.29 -9.19
N ILE A 332 -13.42 4.16 -9.83
CA ILE A 332 -13.40 4.03 -11.29
C ILE A 332 -14.30 5.08 -11.91
N SER A 333 -15.54 5.18 -11.46
CA SER A 333 -16.51 6.16 -11.96
C SER A 333 -16.05 7.61 -11.72
N LEU A 334 -15.45 7.90 -10.55
CA LEU A 334 -14.86 9.20 -10.26
C LEU A 334 -13.69 9.53 -11.21
N LEU A 335 -12.79 8.58 -11.45
CA LEU A 335 -11.66 8.76 -12.37
C LEU A 335 -12.15 9.05 -13.79
N LEU A 336 -13.09 8.26 -14.31
CA LEU A 336 -13.64 8.40 -15.65
C LEU A 336 -14.40 9.74 -15.79
N ALA A 337 -15.25 10.09 -14.82
CA ALA A 337 -15.99 11.35 -14.81
C ALA A 337 -15.07 12.59 -14.79
N ASN A 338 -13.85 12.47 -14.23
CA ASN A 338 -12.85 13.53 -14.20
C ASN A 338 -11.83 13.45 -15.35
N GLY A 339 -12.05 12.60 -16.35
CA GLY A 339 -11.26 12.55 -17.58
C GLY A 339 -10.01 11.68 -17.54
N ALA A 340 -9.98 10.66 -16.67
CA ALA A 340 -8.93 9.65 -16.72
C ALA A 340 -8.90 8.95 -18.10
N ASN A 341 -7.72 8.79 -18.67
CA ASN A 341 -7.54 8.18 -19.98
C ASN A 341 -7.63 6.64 -19.89
N ALA A 342 -8.72 6.08 -20.40
CA ALA A 342 -8.96 4.64 -20.43
C ALA A 342 -8.06 3.84 -21.38
N ASN A 343 -7.21 4.54 -22.15
CA ASN A 343 -6.39 3.95 -23.22
C ASN A 343 -4.90 3.81 -22.85
N LEU A 344 -4.52 4.20 -21.66
CA LEU A 344 -3.14 3.99 -21.19
C LEU A 344 -2.91 2.51 -20.88
N THR A 345 -1.70 2.05 -21.21
CA THR A 345 -1.36 0.62 -21.22
C THR A 345 -0.24 0.30 -20.25
N LEU A 346 -0.26 -0.91 -19.72
CA LEU A 346 0.88 -1.46 -18.97
C LEU A 346 2.10 -1.61 -19.87
N LYS A 347 3.28 -1.28 -19.34
CA LYS A 347 4.58 -1.47 -19.98
C LYS A 347 5.21 -2.82 -19.64
N THR A 348 4.85 -3.39 -18.50
CA THR A 348 5.33 -4.70 -18.06
C THR A 348 4.18 -5.54 -17.49
N PRO A 349 4.19 -6.88 -17.69
CA PRO A 349 3.14 -7.75 -17.18
C PRO A 349 3.20 -7.96 -15.66
N LEU A 350 4.33 -7.69 -15.05
CA LEU A 350 4.59 -7.93 -13.63
C LEU A 350 4.54 -6.60 -12.89
N LEU A 351 3.39 -6.32 -12.31
CA LEU A 351 3.25 -5.29 -11.30
C LEU A 351 3.88 -5.81 -10.02
N MET A 352 5.12 -5.44 -9.78
CA MET A 352 5.93 -5.94 -8.67
C MET A 352 5.48 -5.42 -7.31
N ARG A 353 4.39 -4.66 -7.24
CA ARG A 353 3.83 -4.17 -6.00
C ARG A 353 2.98 -5.25 -5.32
N GLN A 354 3.01 -5.25 -4.01
CA GLN A 354 2.55 -6.32 -3.11
C GLN A 354 1.08 -6.76 -3.26
N HIS A 355 0.28 -6.10 -4.10
CA HIS A 355 -1.18 -6.31 -4.15
C HIS A 355 -1.69 -6.89 -5.47
N SER A 356 -0.91 -6.81 -6.54
CA SER A 356 -1.24 -7.43 -7.81
C SER A 356 -0.08 -8.32 -8.25
N THR A 357 -0.35 -9.59 -8.51
CA THR A 357 0.60 -10.46 -9.22
C THR A 357 0.74 -10.04 -10.67
N GLY A 358 0.11 -8.93 -11.04
CA GLY A 358 -0.12 -8.61 -12.42
C GLY A 358 -0.82 -9.77 -13.13
N ASP A 359 -1.71 -9.49 -14.03
CA ASP A 359 -2.26 -10.58 -14.82
C ASP A 359 -1.22 -11.00 -15.86
N ALA A 360 -0.39 -11.98 -15.50
CA ALA A 360 0.62 -12.54 -16.40
C ALA A 360 0.02 -13.01 -17.75
N SER A 361 -1.29 -13.21 -17.82
CA SER A 361 -1.98 -13.60 -19.05
C SER A 361 -2.32 -12.42 -19.96
N LEU A 362 -2.46 -11.19 -19.41
CA LEU A 362 -2.68 -10.01 -20.23
C LEU A 362 -1.37 -9.43 -20.77
N GLY A 363 -0.37 -9.25 -19.91
CA GLY A 363 0.97 -8.85 -20.34
C GLY A 363 1.11 -7.36 -20.73
N GLU A 364 2.20 -7.07 -21.45
CA GLU A 364 2.51 -5.73 -21.95
C GLU A 364 1.46 -5.28 -22.98
N GLY A 365 1.02 -4.02 -22.87
CA GLY A 365 -0.05 -3.45 -23.70
C GLY A 365 -1.45 -3.59 -23.09
N ALA A 366 -1.60 -4.20 -21.92
CA ALA A 366 -2.91 -4.38 -21.29
C ALA A 366 -3.56 -3.03 -20.92
N THR A 367 -4.85 -2.91 -21.24
CA THR A 367 -5.70 -1.76 -20.92
C THR A 367 -6.68 -2.09 -19.79
N PRO A 368 -7.27 -1.08 -19.12
CA PRO A 368 -8.38 -1.29 -18.18
C PRO A 368 -9.54 -2.11 -18.79
N LEU A 369 -9.89 -1.85 -20.08
CA LEU A 369 -10.92 -2.60 -20.79
C LEU A 369 -10.58 -4.10 -20.93
N MET A 370 -9.34 -4.43 -21.27
CA MET A 370 -8.89 -5.83 -21.35
C MET A 370 -8.93 -6.52 -19.97
N ARG A 371 -8.61 -5.79 -18.90
CA ARG A 371 -8.67 -6.33 -17.53
C ARG A 371 -10.11 -6.60 -17.09
N ALA A 372 -11.05 -5.70 -17.40
CA ALA A 372 -12.49 -5.89 -17.17
C ALA A 372 -13.04 -7.07 -17.99
N ALA A 373 -12.67 -7.17 -19.27
CA ALA A 373 -13.08 -8.24 -20.17
C ALA A 373 -12.60 -9.62 -19.70
N LYS A 374 -11.41 -9.70 -19.11
CA LYS A 374 -10.88 -10.96 -18.59
C LYS A 374 -11.77 -11.59 -17.54
N VAL A 375 -12.45 -10.81 -16.74
CA VAL A 375 -13.40 -11.31 -15.72
C VAL A 375 -14.85 -11.26 -16.17
N THR A 376 -15.11 -10.76 -17.37
CA THR A 376 -16.46 -10.55 -17.95
C THR A 376 -17.31 -9.60 -17.12
N ASP A 377 -16.71 -8.52 -16.61
CA ASP A 377 -17.45 -7.44 -15.96
C ASP A 377 -18.10 -6.55 -17.02
N VAL A 378 -19.30 -6.95 -17.46
CA VAL A 378 -20.01 -6.31 -18.58
C VAL A 378 -20.33 -4.85 -18.27
N ASP A 379 -20.76 -4.56 -17.04
CA ASP A 379 -21.13 -3.20 -16.64
C ASP A 379 -19.91 -2.27 -16.67
N LEU A 380 -18.79 -2.73 -16.15
CA LEU A 380 -17.55 -1.96 -16.19
C LEU A 380 -17.01 -1.81 -17.64
N MET A 381 -17.10 -2.85 -18.46
CA MET A 381 -16.71 -2.75 -19.86
C MET A 381 -17.52 -1.68 -20.60
N LYS A 382 -18.84 -1.64 -20.36
CA LYS A 382 -19.74 -0.63 -20.93
C LYS A 382 -19.33 0.77 -20.47
N GLU A 383 -19.15 0.98 -19.17
CA GLU A 383 -18.71 2.28 -18.63
C GLU A 383 -17.38 2.74 -19.22
N LEU A 384 -16.39 1.86 -19.34
CA LEU A 384 -15.10 2.18 -19.99
C LEU A 384 -15.27 2.57 -21.46
N LEU A 385 -16.09 1.85 -22.23
CA LEU A 385 -16.36 2.14 -23.64
C LEU A 385 -17.10 3.47 -23.81
N GLU A 386 -18.09 3.76 -22.97
CA GLU A 386 -18.82 5.04 -22.97
C GLU A 386 -17.88 6.22 -22.65
N HIS A 387 -16.79 5.98 -21.89
CA HIS A 387 -15.74 6.97 -21.62
C HIS A 387 -14.55 6.89 -22.59
N GLY A 388 -14.74 6.32 -23.77
CA GLY A 388 -13.79 6.37 -24.88
C GLY A 388 -12.65 5.33 -24.81
N ALA A 389 -12.83 4.22 -24.10
CA ALA A 389 -11.91 3.10 -24.20
C ALA A 389 -11.90 2.54 -25.63
N ASN A 390 -10.72 2.44 -26.25
CA ASN A 390 -10.54 1.94 -27.60
C ASN A 390 -10.43 0.40 -27.60
N PRO A 391 -11.41 -0.32 -28.17
CA PRO A 391 -11.40 -1.78 -28.19
C PRO A 391 -10.36 -2.39 -29.15
N ASN A 392 -9.70 -1.55 -29.97
CA ASN A 392 -8.71 -2.00 -30.95
C ASN A 392 -7.26 -1.91 -30.47
N LEU A 393 -7.03 -1.45 -29.24
CA LEU A 393 -5.70 -1.54 -28.65
C LEU A 393 -5.30 -3.01 -28.47
N VAL A 394 -4.00 -3.26 -28.62
CA VAL A 394 -3.47 -4.63 -28.65
C VAL A 394 -2.44 -4.87 -27.54
N LEU A 395 -2.43 -6.08 -27.04
CA LEU A 395 -1.31 -6.59 -26.27
C LEU A 395 -0.05 -6.69 -27.15
N LYS A 396 1.11 -6.84 -26.56
CA LYS A 396 2.39 -7.03 -27.29
C LYS A 396 2.36 -8.15 -28.34
N ASN A 397 1.54 -9.16 -28.12
CA ASN A 397 1.34 -10.26 -29.07
C ASN A 397 0.28 -9.99 -30.15
N GLY A 398 -0.24 -8.75 -30.24
CA GLY A 398 -1.27 -8.35 -31.19
C GLY A 398 -2.70 -8.74 -30.81
N THR A 399 -2.94 -9.28 -29.61
CA THR A 399 -4.28 -9.71 -29.16
C THR A 399 -5.12 -8.50 -28.76
N THR A 400 -6.33 -8.36 -29.34
CA THR A 400 -7.33 -7.34 -28.97
C THR A 400 -8.24 -7.83 -27.84
N VAL A 401 -9.03 -6.89 -27.25
CA VAL A 401 -10.06 -7.28 -26.27
C VAL A 401 -11.10 -8.23 -26.87
N LEU A 402 -11.50 -7.99 -28.14
CA LEU A 402 -12.44 -8.85 -28.86
C LEU A 402 -11.91 -10.29 -28.98
N MET A 403 -10.63 -10.45 -29.30
CA MET A 403 -9.96 -11.76 -29.33
C MET A 403 -9.96 -12.44 -27.97
N ASN A 404 -9.67 -11.70 -26.91
CA ASN A 404 -9.69 -12.24 -25.55
C ASN A 404 -11.10 -12.74 -25.15
N VAL A 405 -12.14 -12.00 -25.52
CA VAL A 405 -13.54 -12.39 -25.26
C VAL A 405 -13.92 -13.63 -26.08
N ALA A 406 -13.61 -13.63 -27.40
CA ALA A 406 -13.90 -14.74 -28.30
C ALA A 406 -13.16 -16.04 -27.91
N ALA A 407 -11.92 -15.93 -27.45
CA ALA A 407 -11.10 -17.06 -27.02
C ALA A 407 -11.46 -17.59 -25.64
N ARG A 408 -12.26 -16.87 -24.86
CA ARG A 408 -12.41 -17.12 -23.44
C ARG A 408 -13.04 -18.47 -23.14
N GLY A 409 -12.22 -19.35 -22.59
CA GLY A 409 -12.62 -20.52 -21.85
C GLY A 409 -12.24 -20.30 -20.37
N GLY A 410 -12.68 -21.15 -19.50
CA GLY A 410 -12.34 -21.07 -18.08
C GLY A 410 -13.41 -21.76 -17.23
N ARG A 411 -13.22 -21.79 -15.92
CA ARG A 411 -14.22 -22.35 -15.01
C ARG A 411 -14.54 -21.30 -13.92
N PRO A 412 -15.78 -20.80 -13.88
CA PRO A 412 -16.84 -20.95 -14.87
C PRO A 412 -16.59 -20.12 -16.13
N ALA A 413 -16.87 -20.71 -17.30
CA ALA A 413 -16.90 -19.96 -18.55
C ALA A 413 -18.20 -19.14 -18.62
N PRO A 414 -18.19 -17.91 -19.19
CA PRO A 414 -19.41 -17.18 -19.50
C PRO A 414 -20.28 -18.00 -20.47
N SER A 415 -21.61 -17.81 -20.41
CA SER A 415 -22.51 -18.43 -21.39
C SER A 415 -22.22 -17.90 -22.80
N GLU A 416 -22.58 -18.67 -23.84
CA GLU A 416 -22.51 -18.17 -25.21
C GLU A 416 -23.30 -16.87 -25.38
N GLU A 417 -24.46 -16.78 -24.78
CA GLU A 417 -25.31 -15.59 -24.86
C GLU A 417 -24.62 -14.37 -24.26
N THR A 418 -24.03 -14.49 -23.06
CA THR A 418 -23.23 -13.41 -22.47
C THR A 418 -22.06 -13.04 -23.35
N THR A 419 -21.35 -14.04 -23.91
CA THR A 419 -20.20 -13.81 -24.79
C THR A 419 -20.62 -13.06 -26.06
N VAL A 420 -21.73 -13.46 -26.71
CA VAL A 420 -22.27 -12.77 -27.88
C VAL A 420 -22.69 -11.35 -27.55
N SER A 421 -23.35 -11.12 -26.40
CA SER A 421 -23.73 -9.76 -25.98
C SER A 421 -22.51 -8.86 -25.78
N VAL A 422 -21.44 -9.38 -25.17
CA VAL A 422 -20.18 -8.63 -25.00
C VAL A 422 -19.51 -8.36 -26.34
N ILE A 423 -19.48 -9.33 -27.26
CA ILE A 423 -18.96 -9.15 -28.63
C ILE A 423 -19.76 -8.08 -29.36
N ALA A 424 -21.09 -8.12 -29.27
CA ALA A 424 -21.97 -7.11 -29.86
C ALA A 424 -21.63 -5.71 -29.36
N MET A 425 -21.55 -5.52 -28.05
CA MET A 425 -21.18 -4.26 -27.42
C MET A 425 -19.81 -3.76 -27.92
N LEU A 426 -18.80 -4.63 -28.01
CA LEU A 426 -17.47 -4.26 -28.53
C LEU A 426 -17.52 -3.82 -29.98
N ILE A 427 -18.28 -4.52 -30.85
CA ILE A 427 -18.46 -4.19 -32.27
C ILE A 427 -19.21 -2.85 -32.43
N GLU A 428 -20.25 -2.62 -31.64
CA GLU A 428 -20.99 -1.34 -31.60
C GLU A 428 -20.09 -0.16 -31.26
N HIS A 429 -19.05 -0.40 -30.41
CA HIS A 429 -18.04 0.60 -30.08
C HIS A 429 -16.80 0.55 -30.99
N GLY A 430 -16.91 -0.09 -32.17
CA GLY A 430 -15.91 -0.03 -33.23
C GLY A 430 -14.79 -1.08 -33.13
N ALA A 431 -14.99 -2.19 -32.41
CA ALA A 431 -14.03 -3.29 -32.45
C ALA A 431 -13.96 -3.92 -33.87
N ASP A 432 -12.76 -4.01 -34.42
CA ASP A 432 -12.54 -4.62 -35.73
C ASP A 432 -12.41 -6.15 -35.62
N VAL A 433 -13.36 -6.85 -36.23
CA VAL A 433 -13.43 -8.31 -36.26
C VAL A 433 -12.37 -8.95 -37.17
N ARG A 434 -11.66 -8.13 -38.00
CA ARG A 434 -10.70 -8.58 -39.00
C ARG A 434 -9.26 -8.58 -38.53
N VAL A 435 -8.97 -7.91 -37.43
CA VAL A 435 -7.60 -7.83 -36.88
C VAL A 435 -7.07 -9.24 -36.60
N ALA A 436 -5.80 -9.48 -36.95
CA ALA A 436 -5.11 -10.72 -36.62
C ALA A 436 -4.00 -10.45 -35.57
N ASN A 437 -3.84 -11.36 -34.63
CA ASN A 437 -2.75 -11.30 -33.64
C ASN A 437 -1.39 -11.71 -34.26
N GLY A 438 -0.31 -11.69 -33.46
CA GLY A 438 1.03 -12.08 -33.90
C GLY A 438 1.17 -13.52 -34.39
N SER A 439 0.16 -14.37 -34.15
CA SER A 439 0.05 -15.72 -34.72
C SER A 439 -0.85 -15.79 -35.94
N GLY A 440 -1.27 -14.66 -36.52
CA GLY A 440 -2.18 -14.58 -37.64
C GLY A 440 -3.64 -14.95 -37.31
N GLN A 441 -3.97 -15.16 -36.04
CA GLN A 441 -5.30 -15.58 -35.60
C GLN A 441 -6.23 -14.37 -35.50
N THR A 442 -7.39 -14.41 -36.13
CA THR A 442 -8.50 -13.46 -35.99
C THR A 442 -9.41 -13.87 -34.84
N PRO A 443 -10.34 -13.00 -34.37
CA PRO A 443 -11.35 -13.38 -33.38
C PRO A 443 -12.11 -14.66 -33.77
N LEU A 444 -12.38 -14.87 -35.05
CA LEU A 444 -13.07 -16.07 -35.56
C LEU A 444 -12.25 -17.35 -35.35
N HIS A 445 -10.92 -17.33 -35.59
CA HIS A 445 -10.05 -18.47 -35.31
C HIS A 445 -10.12 -18.87 -33.84
N LEU A 446 -10.16 -17.90 -32.94
CA LEU A 446 -10.14 -18.09 -31.50
C LEU A 446 -11.51 -18.52 -30.94
N ALA A 447 -12.60 -18.24 -31.67
CA ALA A 447 -13.95 -18.64 -31.32
C ALA A 447 -14.25 -20.12 -31.59
N ILE A 448 -13.42 -20.80 -32.41
CA ILE A 448 -13.63 -22.23 -32.72
C ILE A 448 -13.62 -23.07 -31.45
N GLY A 449 -14.67 -23.87 -31.26
CA GLY A 449 -14.85 -24.70 -30.05
C GLY A 449 -15.32 -23.92 -28.80
N ARG A 450 -15.76 -22.69 -28.99
CA ARG A 450 -16.35 -21.86 -27.91
C ARG A 450 -17.87 -21.78 -27.97
N GLY A 451 -18.44 -21.94 -29.16
CA GLY A 451 -19.87 -21.97 -29.39
C GLY A 451 -20.24 -21.51 -30.80
N ASP A 452 -21.20 -22.18 -31.41
CA ASP A 452 -21.62 -21.92 -32.78
C ASP A 452 -22.31 -20.55 -32.91
N ARG A 453 -22.98 -20.07 -31.88
CA ARG A 453 -23.60 -18.74 -31.85
C ARG A 453 -22.55 -17.63 -31.94
N ILE A 454 -21.39 -17.80 -31.27
CA ILE A 454 -20.27 -16.85 -31.30
C ILE A 454 -19.68 -16.80 -32.72
N VAL A 455 -19.41 -17.97 -33.32
CA VAL A 455 -18.87 -18.10 -34.66
C VAL A 455 -19.82 -17.46 -35.68
N ARG A 456 -21.12 -17.75 -35.63
CA ARG A 456 -22.14 -17.17 -36.48
C ARG A 456 -22.15 -15.65 -36.36
N TYR A 457 -22.21 -15.14 -35.13
CA TYR A 457 -22.27 -13.69 -34.88
C TYR A 457 -21.06 -12.95 -35.48
N LEU A 458 -19.85 -13.45 -35.25
CA LEU A 458 -18.63 -12.86 -35.81
C LEU A 458 -18.62 -12.87 -37.34
N ALA A 459 -19.04 -13.98 -37.95
CA ALA A 459 -19.11 -14.11 -39.41
C ALA A 459 -20.15 -13.16 -40.04
N GLU A 460 -21.33 -13.03 -39.42
CA GLU A 460 -22.39 -12.09 -39.86
C GLU A 460 -21.94 -10.62 -39.75
N HIS A 461 -20.99 -10.32 -38.85
CA HIS A 461 -20.42 -8.98 -38.69
C HIS A 461 -19.08 -8.78 -39.46
N GLY A 462 -18.80 -9.66 -40.45
CA GLY A 462 -17.71 -9.48 -41.41
C GLY A 462 -16.36 -10.05 -40.99
N ALA A 463 -16.34 -10.98 -40.04
CA ALA A 463 -15.09 -11.71 -39.73
C ALA A 463 -14.68 -12.57 -40.94
N PRO A 464 -13.40 -12.54 -41.37
CA PRO A 464 -12.96 -13.26 -42.56
C PRO A 464 -12.97 -14.77 -42.33
N LEU A 465 -13.70 -15.51 -43.21
CA LEU A 465 -13.83 -16.97 -43.10
C LEU A 465 -12.61 -17.70 -43.69
N ASP A 466 -11.86 -17.04 -44.54
CA ASP A 466 -10.73 -17.58 -45.32
C ASP A 466 -9.36 -17.07 -44.83
N ALA A 467 -9.34 -16.23 -43.79
CA ALA A 467 -8.09 -15.77 -43.22
C ALA A 467 -7.24 -16.94 -42.74
N LYS A 468 -5.92 -16.88 -42.95
CA LYS A 468 -4.98 -17.94 -42.58
C LYS A 468 -4.14 -17.50 -41.37
N ASP A 469 -4.05 -18.38 -40.38
CA ASP A 469 -3.13 -18.21 -39.27
C ASP A 469 -1.66 -18.42 -39.73
N SER A 470 -0.69 -18.18 -38.81
CA SER A 470 0.73 -18.35 -39.12
C SER A 470 1.15 -19.80 -39.49
N THR A 471 0.25 -20.77 -39.28
CA THR A 471 0.45 -22.17 -39.71
C THR A 471 -0.32 -22.53 -40.99
N GLY A 472 -0.90 -21.52 -41.65
CA GLY A 472 -1.64 -21.65 -42.88
C GLY A 472 -3.08 -22.14 -42.76
N ARG A 473 -3.62 -22.26 -41.54
CA ARG A 473 -4.98 -22.78 -41.31
C ARG A 473 -6.02 -21.65 -41.31
N THR A 474 -7.12 -21.94 -41.95
CA THR A 474 -8.35 -21.15 -41.84
C THR A 474 -9.16 -21.53 -40.59
N PRO A 475 -10.16 -20.73 -40.17
CA PRO A 475 -11.12 -21.14 -39.12
C PRO A 475 -11.75 -22.52 -39.41
N LEU A 476 -12.08 -22.82 -40.69
CA LEU A 476 -12.62 -24.13 -41.08
C LEU A 476 -11.60 -25.26 -40.89
N ASP A 477 -10.34 -25.03 -41.25
CA ASP A 477 -9.28 -26.04 -41.05
C ASP A 477 -9.10 -26.40 -39.56
N ILE A 478 -9.21 -25.39 -38.68
CA ILE A 478 -9.18 -25.62 -37.21
C ILE A 478 -10.41 -26.44 -36.77
N ALA A 479 -11.59 -26.10 -37.31
CA ALA A 479 -12.84 -26.78 -36.92
C ALA A 479 -12.86 -28.26 -37.35
N ILE A 480 -12.24 -28.61 -38.47
CA ILE A 480 -12.12 -30.02 -38.94
C ILE A 480 -10.87 -30.72 -38.45
N GLY A 481 -10.07 -30.07 -37.63
CA GLY A 481 -8.89 -30.69 -36.99
C GLY A 481 -7.68 -30.83 -37.94
N VAL A 482 -7.53 -29.99 -38.97
CA VAL A 482 -6.32 -29.98 -39.80
C VAL A 482 -5.11 -29.55 -38.96
N ALA A 483 -4.08 -30.38 -38.99
CA ALA A 483 -2.82 -30.03 -38.33
C ALA A 483 -2.13 -28.87 -39.07
N GLY A 484 -1.70 -27.85 -38.33
CA GLY A 484 -0.95 -26.74 -38.91
C GLY A 484 0.47 -27.18 -39.32
N THR A 485 1.02 -26.52 -40.33
CA THR A 485 2.43 -26.70 -40.67
C THR A 485 3.31 -26.09 -39.62
N ALA A 486 4.32 -26.85 -39.12
CA ALA A 486 5.29 -26.31 -38.18
C ALA A 486 6.02 -25.10 -38.81
N ALA A 487 5.98 -23.95 -38.15
CA ALA A 487 6.74 -22.79 -38.58
C ALA A 487 8.24 -23.14 -38.60
N PRO A 488 8.97 -22.88 -39.71
CA PRO A 488 10.40 -23.17 -39.78
C PRO A 488 11.14 -22.24 -38.79
N GLY A 489 11.73 -22.79 -37.73
CA GLY A 489 12.68 -22.07 -36.88
C GLY A 489 12.47 -22.11 -35.37
N ARG A 490 11.57 -22.88 -34.82
CA ARG A 490 11.43 -23.01 -33.35
C ARG A 490 11.55 -24.45 -32.88
N ALA A 491 12.74 -25.05 -33.11
CA ALA A 491 13.16 -26.22 -32.36
C ALA A 491 13.74 -25.77 -31.00
N GLY A 492 13.09 -26.14 -29.94
CA GLY A 492 13.69 -26.25 -28.61
C GLY A 492 13.63 -25.03 -27.69
N ARG A 493 12.58 -24.98 -26.92
CA ARG A 493 12.62 -24.86 -25.44
C ARG A 493 11.21 -25.09 -24.89
N GLY A 494 11.04 -26.18 -24.13
CA GLY A 494 9.77 -26.53 -23.52
C GLY A 494 9.25 -25.43 -22.60
N GLY A 495 8.36 -24.61 -23.16
CA GLY A 495 7.51 -23.71 -22.39
C GLY A 495 6.30 -24.51 -21.92
N ARG A 496 6.10 -24.66 -20.61
CA ARG A 496 4.86 -25.19 -20.03
C ARG A 496 3.71 -24.35 -20.54
N GLY A 497 2.90 -24.96 -21.44
CA GLY A 497 1.64 -24.37 -21.91
C GLY A 497 0.71 -24.16 -20.74
N GLY A 498 0.19 -22.94 -20.59
CA GLY A 498 -0.91 -22.65 -19.68
C GLY A 498 -2.14 -23.49 -20.06
N PRO A 499 -3.04 -23.81 -19.10
CA PRO A 499 -4.22 -24.62 -19.36
C PRO A 499 -5.22 -23.82 -20.22
N GLY A 500 -5.40 -24.21 -21.48
CA GLY A 500 -6.48 -23.67 -22.30
C GLY A 500 -6.25 -23.53 -23.81
N GLY A 501 -5.07 -23.93 -24.35
CA GLY A 501 -4.91 -24.01 -25.80
C GLY A 501 -5.22 -25.42 -26.34
N PRO A 502 -5.97 -25.60 -27.44
CA PRO A 502 -6.10 -26.90 -28.07
C PRO A 502 -4.75 -27.27 -28.71
N GLY A 503 -4.07 -28.27 -28.17
CA GLY A 503 -2.84 -28.81 -28.74
C GLY A 503 -1.66 -28.93 -27.81
N GLY A 504 -1.79 -29.66 -26.68
CA GLY A 504 -0.65 -30.23 -25.98
C GLY A 504 -0.03 -31.37 -26.85
N PRO A 505 1.28 -31.64 -26.74
CA PRO A 505 1.92 -32.68 -27.52
C PRO A 505 1.35 -34.07 -27.17
N GLY A 506 0.57 -34.65 -28.09
CA GLY A 506 0.04 -36.01 -27.99
C GLY A 506 -1.48 -36.18 -28.03
N GLY A 507 -2.26 -35.10 -28.09
CA GLY A 507 -3.72 -35.18 -28.28
C GLY A 507 -4.10 -35.30 -29.76
N GLN A 508 -5.07 -36.17 -30.06
CA GLN A 508 -5.69 -36.16 -31.40
C GLN A 508 -6.29 -34.79 -31.68
N PRO A 509 -6.26 -34.29 -32.94
CA PRO A 509 -6.88 -33.02 -33.31
C PRO A 509 -8.37 -33.07 -32.98
N GLN A 510 -8.82 -32.08 -32.18
CA GLN A 510 -10.22 -31.99 -31.78
C GLN A 510 -11.03 -31.50 -32.98
N VAL A 511 -12.06 -32.24 -33.37
CA VAL A 511 -12.99 -31.90 -34.46
C VAL A 511 -14.26 -31.30 -33.85
N TYR A 512 -14.69 -30.17 -34.41
CA TYR A 512 -15.91 -29.45 -34.02
C TYR A 512 -16.92 -29.53 -35.19
N GLU A 513 -17.63 -30.66 -35.31
CA GLU A 513 -18.45 -31.00 -36.48
C GLU A 513 -19.55 -29.95 -36.74
N SER A 514 -20.26 -29.49 -35.69
CA SER A 514 -21.30 -28.46 -35.84
C SER A 514 -20.75 -27.12 -36.33
N THR A 515 -19.62 -26.71 -35.77
CA THR A 515 -18.94 -25.47 -36.18
C THR A 515 -18.40 -25.57 -37.61
N ALA A 516 -17.88 -26.73 -38.00
CA ALA A 516 -17.40 -26.96 -39.38
C ALA A 516 -18.55 -26.91 -40.39
N ALA A 517 -19.69 -27.51 -40.08
CA ALA A 517 -20.89 -27.43 -40.92
C ALA A 517 -21.38 -25.99 -41.04
N LEU A 518 -21.45 -25.26 -39.94
CA LEU A 518 -21.82 -23.85 -39.94
C LEU A 518 -20.89 -22.97 -40.80
N LEU A 519 -19.58 -23.14 -40.68
CA LEU A 519 -18.61 -22.36 -41.49
C LEU A 519 -18.73 -22.65 -42.99
N LYS A 520 -19.04 -23.90 -43.39
CA LYS A 520 -19.32 -24.24 -44.80
C LYS A 520 -20.59 -23.58 -45.29
N GLU A 521 -21.67 -23.58 -44.52
CA GLU A 521 -22.92 -22.89 -44.81
C GLU A 521 -22.69 -21.39 -45.05
N LEU A 522 -21.99 -20.72 -44.12
CA LEU A 522 -21.69 -19.30 -44.18
C LEU A 522 -20.80 -18.95 -45.38
N SER A 523 -19.83 -19.79 -45.71
CA SER A 523 -18.97 -19.58 -46.88
C SER A 523 -19.74 -19.66 -48.20
N THR A 524 -20.72 -20.58 -48.31
CA THR A 524 -21.58 -20.68 -49.53
C THR A 524 -22.53 -19.50 -49.63
N SER A 525 -23.07 -19.02 -48.51
CA SER A 525 -23.98 -17.86 -48.50
C SER A 525 -23.31 -16.56 -48.90
N GLN A 526 -22.03 -16.34 -48.55
CA GLN A 526 -21.25 -15.17 -48.96
C GLN A 526 -20.96 -15.18 -50.48
N VAL A 527 -20.77 -16.35 -51.07
CA VAL A 527 -20.52 -16.48 -52.52
C VAL A 527 -21.79 -16.18 -53.33
N THR A 528 -22.96 -16.50 -52.80
CA THR A 528 -24.26 -16.27 -53.49
C THR A 528 -24.82 -14.86 -53.29
N GLY A 529 -24.45 -14.16 -52.23
CA GLY A 529 -24.88 -12.80 -51.92
C GLY A 529 -24.08 -11.70 -52.68
N ASN A 530 -22.97 -12.03 -53.31
CA ASN A 530 -22.12 -11.13 -54.12
C ASN A 530 -22.37 -11.24 -55.62
N LYS A 531 -23.44 -11.86 -56.05
CA LYS A 531 -23.97 -11.83 -57.39
C LYS A 531 -25.26 -11.03 -57.39
#